data_6dd4c40d3f5f1171ee59cb375cfaf239
#
_entry.id   6dd4c40d3f5f1171ee59cb375cfaf239
#
_cell.length_a   1.000
_cell.length_b   1.000
_cell.length_c   1.000
_cell.angle_alpha   90.00
_cell.angle_beta   90.00
_cell.angle_gamma   90.00
#
_symmetry.space_group_name_H-M   'P 1'
#
loop_
_entity.id
_entity.type
_entity.pdbx_description
1 polymer ?
#
loop_
_entity_poly.entity_id
_entity_poly.type
_entity_poly.pdbx_seq_one_letter_code
_entity_poly.pdbx_strand_id
1 'polypeptide(L)'
;LDADEGLRPTAVRPLMQRPLVRALTLLALLFLFLLGVNGLGDAFKSLGRGLLDSFFLATENPFVGLAVGILATTLVQSSSVTTSLIVGLVAAPEHALPIANAVPMVMGANIGTTVTNTLVSLAHMGRKDEFYRAFSVATCHDFFNYMAVVILLPLEMATGYLQKTATWLASFLTGLGGVQYDSPIKGALKAALRPIKSGIGAVAGSEKAQAILLILLSGLLIYFALLFLVKVMRGAMSARVERMVSRGLYRSPLVAIILGIVVTVMVQSSSITTSLLVPLAGAGLLTLEQAFPITIGANIGTTVTAFLAALAVTGPNAIAGVTIALVHLLFNLTGTLIIYPFRRVREIPLKAARWLARLAVKSKVLAIAYVIVLFYGLPALFAWMHRAL
;
A
#
# COMPACT_ATOMS: atom_id res chain seq x y z
N LEU A 1 -24.20 -61.02 0.74
CA LEU A 1 -23.83 -60.67 2.11
C LEU A 1 -22.63 -59.75 2.06
N ASP A 2 -22.86 -58.51 1.63
CA ASP A 2 -21.86 -57.41 1.62
C ASP A 2 -22.34 -56.39 2.63
N ALA A 3 -21.70 -56.38 3.78
CA ALA A 3 -21.81 -55.36 4.77
C ALA A 3 -20.43 -54.79 5.04
N ASP A 4 -20.07 -53.79 4.23
CA ASP A 4 -18.94 -52.89 4.57
C ASP A 4 -19.19 -51.51 3.98
N GLU A 5 -20.28 -50.86 4.36
CA GLU A 5 -20.40 -49.40 4.29
C GLU A 5 -19.63 -48.78 5.47
N GLY A 6 -18.28 -48.88 5.37
CA GLY A 6 -17.36 -48.30 6.31
C GLY A 6 -17.49 -46.76 6.33
N LEU A 7 -17.95 -46.28 7.48
CA LEU A 7 -17.94 -44.90 7.95
C LEU A 7 -16.71 -44.11 7.41
N ARG A 8 -16.92 -43.33 6.38
CA ARG A 8 -15.91 -42.33 5.98
C ARG A 8 -15.80 -41.34 7.12
N PRO A 9 -14.63 -41.19 7.74
CA PRO A 9 -14.45 -40.18 8.77
C PRO A 9 -14.79 -38.84 8.17
N THR A 10 -15.74 -38.11 8.73
CA THR A 10 -16.06 -36.74 8.41
C THR A 10 -14.78 -35.92 8.65
N ALA A 11 -14.04 -35.63 7.57
CA ALA A 11 -12.82 -34.82 7.62
C ALA A 11 -13.16 -33.49 8.29
N VAL A 12 -12.73 -33.30 9.53
CA VAL A 12 -12.91 -32.08 10.29
C VAL A 12 -12.21 -30.98 9.47
N ARG A 13 -13.00 -30.14 8.81
CA ARG A 13 -12.46 -29.01 8.04
C ARG A 13 -11.61 -28.17 8.99
N PRO A 14 -10.36 -27.81 8.63
CA PRO A 14 -9.53 -26.95 9.44
C PRO A 14 -10.33 -25.72 9.88
N LEU A 15 -10.19 -25.29 11.13
CA LEU A 15 -11.00 -24.22 11.74
C LEU A 15 -11.16 -22.99 10.83
N MET A 16 -10.08 -22.60 10.16
CA MET A 16 -10.06 -21.46 9.23
C MET A 16 -10.81 -21.67 7.91
N GLN A 17 -11.27 -22.89 7.63
CA GLN A 17 -12.13 -23.17 6.46
C GLN A 17 -13.62 -22.98 6.76
N ARG A 18 -13.98 -22.81 8.04
CA ARG A 18 -15.36 -22.52 8.44
C ARG A 18 -15.68 -21.05 8.13
N PRO A 19 -16.73 -20.74 7.34
CA PRO A 19 -17.00 -19.37 6.88
C PRO A 19 -17.22 -18.38 8.02
N LEU A 20 -17.90 -18.83 9.10
CA LEU A 20 -18.15 -17.99 10.26
C LEU A 20 -16.85 -17.64 11.02
N VAL A 21 -15.99 -18.64 11.29
CA VAL A 21 -14.70 -18.42 11.96
C VAL A 21 -13.86 -17.43 11.16
N ARG A 22 -13.84 -17.58 9.83
CA ARG A 22 -13.11 -16.68 8.94
C ARG A 22 -13.68 -15.26 8.97
N ALA A 23 -15.00 -15.12 8.92
CA ALA A 23 -15.65 -13.80 9.00
C ALA A 23 -15.34 -13.10 10.32
N LEU A 24 -15.45 -13.81 11.45
CA LEU A 24 -15.10 -13.27 12.77
C LEU A 24 -13.62 -12.89 12.86
N THR A 25 -12.72 -13.71 12.30
CA THR A 25 -11.29 -13.40 12.28
C THR A 25 -11.01 -12.15 11.44
N LEU A 26 -11.65 -11.99 10.29
CA LEU A 26 -11.51 -10.80 9.45
C LEU A 26 -12.02 -9.54 10.16
N LEU A 27 -13.16 -9.63 10.84
CA LEU A 27 -13.70 -8.52 11.64
C LEU A 27 -12.78 -8.15 12.80
N ALA A 28 -12.24 -9.14 13.52
CA ALA A 28 -11.28 -8.91 14.59
C ALA A 28 -9.98 -8.25 14.09
N LEU A 29 -9.45 -8.71 12.94
CA LEU A 29 -8.27 -8.11 12.32
C LEU A 29 -8.54 -6.69 11.82
N LEU A 30 -9.71 -6.43 11.26
CA LEU A 30 -10.14 -5.08 10.89
C LEU A 30 -10.23 -4.19 12.14
N PHE A 31 -10.81 -4.67 13.23
CA PHE A 31 -10.86 -3.92 14.49
C PHE A 31 -9.46 -3.60 15.04
N LEU A 32 -8.51 -4.56 15.02
CA LEU A 32 -7.12 -4.33 15.42
C LEU A 32 -6.42 -3.31 14.51
N PHE A 33 -6.68 -3.35 13.20
CA PHE A 33 -6.20 -2.34 12.26
C PHE A 33 -6.71 -0.95 12.63
N LEU A 34 -8.02 -0.80 12.85
CA LEU A 34 -8.65 0.46 13.24
C LEU A 34 -8.13 0.95 14.59
N LEU A 35 -7.89 0.04 15.53
CA LEU A 35 -7.29 0.34 16.84
C LEU A 35 -5.88 0.91 16.70
N GLY A 36 -5.06 0.31 15.83
CA GLY A 36 -3.73 0.82 15.51
C GLY A 36 -3.77 2.22 14.89
N VAL A 37 -4.66 2.47 13.92
CA VAL A 37 -4.80 3.80 13.29
C VAL A 37 -5.21 4.87 14.32
N ASN A 38 -6.17 4.57 15.20
CA ASN A 38 -6.59 5.51 16.26
C ASN A 38 -5.50 5.72 17.31
N GLY A 39 -4.81 4.63 17.71
CA GLY A 39 -3.68 4.71 18.65
C GLY A 39 -2.54 5.58 18.13
N LEU A 40 -2.27 5.51 16.83
CA LEU A 40 -1.28 6.35 16.17
C LEU A 40 -1.65 7.84 16.26
N GLY A 41 -2.91 8.21 15.97
CA GLY A 41 -3.41 9.58 16.09
C GLY A 41 -3.28 10.12 17.54
N ASP A 42 -3.63 9.30 18.54
CA ASP A 42 -3.47 9.66 19.96
C ASP A 42 -1.99 9.82 20.35
N ALA A 43 -1.10 8.97 19.83
CA ALA A 43 0.32 9.01 20.11
C ALA A 43 0.98 10.29 19.56
N PHE A 44 0.64 10.69 18.35
CA PHE A 44 1.14 11.94 17.75
C PHE A 44 0.72 13.16 18.56
N LYS A 45 -0.50 13.16 19.09
CA LYS A 45 -0.96 14.20 20.02
C LYS A 45 -0.04 14.35 21.25
N SER A 46 0.49 13.25 21.77
CA SER A 46 1.32 13.20 22.97
C SER A 46 2.83 13.39 22.70
N LEU A 47 3.29 13.31 21.45
CA LEU A 47 4.72 13.33 21.11
C LEU A 47 5.41 14.68 21.35
N GLY A 48 4.63 15.77 21.43
CA GLY A 48 5.10 17.14 21.61
C GLY A 48 5.51 17.83 20.31
N ARG A 49 5.41 19.17 20.32
CA ARG A 49 5.52 20.01 19.10
C ARG A 49 6.87 19.89 18.40
N GLY A 50 7.97 19.95 19.13
CA GLY A 50 9.29 20.16 18.51
C GLY A 50 9.76 19.04 17.56
N LEU A 51 9.44 17.77 17.83
CA LEU A 51 9.85 16.66 16.95
C LEU A 51 8.96 16.58 15.70
N LEU A 52 7.66 16.82 15.87
CA LEU A 52 6.69 16.86 14.78
C LEU A 52 6.97 18.05 13.86
N ASP A 53 7.24 19.23 14.41
CA ASP A 53 7.56 20.43 13.63
C ASP A 53 8.81 20.20 12.79
N SER A 54 9.86 19.58 13.35
CA SER A 54 11.08 19.23 12.60
C SER A 54 10.80 18.25 11.46
N PHE A 55 9.93 17.24 11.68
CA PHE A 55 9.53 16.29 10.64
C PHE A 55 8.69 16.97 9.56
N PHE A 56 7.75 17.84 9.96
CA PHE A 56 6.90 18.57 9.01
C PHE A 56 7.70 19.55 8.18
N LEU A 57 8.61 20.31 8.79
CA LEU A 57 9.54 21.19 8.08
C LEU A 57 10.39 20.41 7.06
N ALA A 58 10.94 19.26 7.45
CA ALA A 58 11.70 18.42 6.52
C ALA A 58 10.84 17.95 5.33
N THR A 59 9.57 17.59 5.57
CA THR A 59 8.66 17.10 4.53
C THR A 59 7.97 18.21 3.73
N GLU A 60 8.16 19.49 4.05
CA GLU A 60 7.76 20.62 3.19
C GLU A 60 8.45 20.56 1.83
N ASN A 61 9.68 20.05 1.79
CA ASN A 61 10.33 19.73 0.52
C ASN A 61 9.67 18.48 -0.09
N PRO A 62 8.99 18.59 -1.24
CA PRO A 62 8.26 17.48 -1.84
C PRO A 62 9.15 16.31 -2.25
N PHE A 63 10.43 16.55 -2.55
CA PHE A 63 11.39 15.46 -2.83
C PHE A 63 11.78 14.69 -1.58
N VAL A 64 11.85 15.35 -0.43
CA VAL A 64 12.05 14.70 0.86
C VAL A 64 10.81 13.90 1.25
N GLY A 65 9.61 14.48 1.09
CA GLY A 65 8.36 13.77 1.28
C GLY A 65 8.26 12.50 0.42
N LEU A 66 8.59 12.61 -0.86
CA LEU A 66 8.67 11.47 -1.78
C LEU A 66 9.66 10.41 -1.29
N ALA A 67 10.87 10.82 -0.90
CA ALA A 67 11.91 9.93 -0.40
C ALA A 67 11.49 9.20 0.89
N VAL A 68 10.85 9.90 1.82
CA VAL A 68 10.27 9.33 3.04
C VAL A 68 9.22 8.28 2.70
N GLY A 69 8.32 8.56 1.76
CA GLY A 69 7.31 7.60 1.31
C GLY A 69 7.93 6.34 0.69
N ILE A 70 8.97 6.48 -0.16
CA ILE A 70 9.70 5.35 -0.74
C ILE A 70 10.34 4.52 0.36
N LEU A 71 11.15 5.14 1.23
CA LEU A 71 11.88 4.44 2.30
C LEU A 71 10.94 3.74 3.27
N ALA A 72 9.90 4.42 3.75
CA ALA A 72 8.94 3.83 4.67
C ALA A 72 8.31 2.56 4.06
N THR A 73 7.86 2.65 2.80
CA THR A 73 7.23 1.52 2.13
C THR A 73 8.22 0.39 1.82
N THR A 74 9.44 0.71 1.40
CA THR A 74 10.46 -0.29 1.09
C THR A 74 10.94 -1.04 2.32
N LEU A 75 11.06 -0.36 3.46
CA LEU A 75 11.45 -0.96 4.73
C LEU A 75 10.33 -1.84 5.31
N VAL A 76 9.10 -1.34 5.28
CA VAL A 76 7.92 -2.06 5.81
C VAL A 76 7.42 -3.13 4.82
N GLN A 77 7.82 -3.06 3.54
CA GLN A 77 7.35 -3.93 2.44
C GLN A 77 5.82 -3.89 2.25
N SER A 78 5.17 -2.76 2.62
CA SER A 78 3.72 -2.61 2.54
C SER A 78 3.31 -1.15 2.40
N SER A 79 2.87 -0.77 1.19
CA SER A 79 2.29 0.56 0.97
C SER A 79 0.96 0.76 1.70
N SER A 80 0.21 -0.31 1.92
CA SER A 80 -1.03 -0.24 2.70
C SER A 80 -0.76 0.22 4.13
N VAL A 81 0.32 -0.27 4.77
CA VAL A 81 0.75 0.21 6.09
C VAL A 81 1.18 1.66 6.00
N THR A 82 2.09 1.98 5.08
CA THR A 82 2.62 3.35 4.92
C THR A 82 1.52 4.37 4.66
N THR A 83 0.60 4.09 3.73
CA THR A 83 -0.50 5.02 3.43
C THR A 83 -1.48 5.14 4.59
N SER A 84 -1.73 4.06 5.34
CA SER A 84 -2.55 4.13 6.56
C SER A 84 -1.91 4.97 7.65
N LEU A 85 -0.57 4.91 7.80
CA LEU A 85 0.18 5.79 8.69
C LEU A 85 0.07 7.25 8.25
N ILE A 86 0.23 7.55 6.96
CA ILE A 86 0.09 8.90 6.41
C ILE A 86 -1.33 9.43 6.66
N VAL A 87 -2.37 8.63 6.43
CA VAL A 87 -3.77 8.98 6.73
C VAL A 87 -3.93 9.33 8.23
N GLY A 88 -3.35 8.52 9.12
CA GLY A 88 -3.37 8.76 10.56
C GLY A 88 -2.66 10.06 10.96
N LEU A 89 -1.52 10.37 10.33
CA LEU A 89 -0.76 11.61 10.56
C LEU A 89 -1.53 12.86 10.14
N VAL A 90 -2.13 12.83 8.94
CA VAL A 90 -2.90 13.95 8.38
C VAL A 90 -4.20 14.17 9.16
N ALA A 91 -4.79 13.11 9.65
CA ALA A 91 -6.04 13.17 10.40
C ALA A 91 -5.85 13.30 11.93
N ALA A 92 -4.62 13.46 12.41
CA ALA A 92 -4.33 13.64 13.83
C ALA A 92 -5.11 14.84 14.40
N PRO A 93 -5.68 14.72 15.62
CA PRO A 93 -6.50 15.80 16.20
C PRO A 93 -5.71 17.08 16.49
N GLU A 94 -4.45 16.91 16.85
CA GLU A 94 -3.49 18.00 17.11
C GLU A 94 -2.20 17.70 16.36
N HIS A 95 -1.51 18.72 15.88
CA HIS A 95 -0.29 18.61 15.08
C HIS A 95 -0.47 17.66 13.87
N ALA A 96 -1.52 17.90 13.08
CA ALA A 96 -1.75 17.14 11.87
C ALA A 96 -0.69 17.46 10.82
N LEU A 97 -0.21 16.43 10.12
CA LEU A 97 0.66 16.60 8.95
C LEU A 97 -0.09 17.39 7.87
N PRO A 98 0.47 18.48 7.33
CA PRO A 98 -0.15 19.20 6.22
C PRO A 98 -0.42 18.28 5.02
N ILE A 99 -1.58 18.43 4.40
CA ILE A 99 -1.95 17.60 3.22
C ILE A 99 -0.91 17.77 2.11
N ALA A 100 -0.42 19.00 1.89
CA ALA A 100 0.60 19.29 0.87
C ALA A 100 1.88 18.46 1.06
N ASN A 101 2.32 18.22 2.30
CA ASN A 101 3.49 17.40 2.61
C ASN A 101 3.18 15.90 2.43
N ALA A 102 1.94 15.48 2.72
CA ALA A 102 1.51 14.09 2.62
C ALA A 102 1.38 13.61 1.16
N VAL A 103 1.01 14.49 0.21
CA VAL A 103 0.83 14.12 -1.20
C VAL A 103 2.09 13.48 -1.79
N PRO A 104 3.29 14.10 -1.73
CA PRO A 104 4.53 13.46 -2.21
C PRO A 104 4.86 12.17 -1.47
N MET A 105 4.55 12.06 -0.18
CA MET A 105 4.76 10.83 0.59
C MET A 105 3.91 9.67 0.06
N VAL A 106 2.65 9.92 -0.30
CA VAL A 106 1.76 8.93 -0.93
C VAL A 106 2.29 8.50 -2.30
N MET A 107 2.77 9.45 -3.11
CA MET A 107 3.43 9.14 -4.39
C MET A 107 4.66 8.25 -4.19
N GLY A 108 5.48 8.56 -3.19
CA GLY A 108 6.65 7.76 -2.81
C GLY A 108 6.27 6.36 -2.34
N ALA A 109 5.18 6.22 -1.57
CA ALA A 109 4.69 4.92 -1.13
C ALA A 109 4.28 4.01 -2.31
N ASN A 110 3.75 4.56 -3.39
CA ASN A 110 3.47 3.80 -4.62
C ASN A 110 4.75 3.28 -5.27
N ILE A 111 5.81 4.10 -5.36
CA ILE A 111 7.13 3.65 -5.86
C ILE A 111 7.66 2.54 -4.96
N GLY A 112 7.71 2.74 -3.65
CA GLY A 112 8.26 1.78 -2.70
C GLY A 112 7.59 0.39 -2.74
N THR A 113 6.31 0.33 -3.13
CA THR A 113 5.56 -0.94 -3.26
C THR A 113 6.21 -1.90 -4.25
N THR A 114 6.79 -1.39 -5.30
CA THR A 114 7.24 -2.18 -6.45
C THR A 114 8.50 -2.99 -6.17
N VAL A 115 9.27 -2.61 -5.16
CA VAL A 115 10.49 -3.32 -4.75
C VAL A 115 10.25 -4.80 -4.49
N THR A 116 9.09 -5.16 -3.92
CA THR A 116 8.74 -6.55 -3.61
C THR A 116 8.73 -7.43 -4.87
N ASN A 117 8.15 -6.93 -5.97
CA ASN A 117 8.12 -7.66 -7.24
C ASN A 117 9.51 -7.86 -7.81
N THR A 118 10.34 -6.81 -7.72
CA THR A 118 11.71 -6.84 -8.20
C THR A 118 12.52 -7.86 -7.40
N LEU A 119 12.36 -7.90 -6.06
CA LEU A 119 12.98 -8.93 -5.22
C LEU A 119 12.51 -10.35 -5.58
N VAL A 120 11.20 -10.55 -5.81
CA VAL A 120 10.68 -11.87 -6.23
C VAL A 120 11.27 -12.30 -7.56
N SER A 121 11.49 -11.37 -8.50
CA SER A 121 12.09 -11.69 -9.79
C SER A 121 13.54 -12.17 -9.70
N LEU A 122 14.28 -11.73 -8.67
CA LEU A 122 15.67 -12.18 -8.43
C LEU A 122 15.76 -13.68 -8.16
N ALA A 123 14.69 -14.33 -7.67
CA ALA A 123 14.65 -15.77 -7.50
C ALA A 123 14.81 -16.55 -8.84
N HIS A 124 14.56 -15.90 -9.96
CA HIS A 124 14.72 -16.48 -11.31
C HIS A 124 16.10 -16.28 -11.93
N MET A 125 17.07 -15.65 -11.22
CA MET A 125 18.42 -15.34 -11.75
C MET A 125 19.22 -16.56 -12.23
N GLY A 126 18.80 -17.77 -11.89
CA GLY A 126 19.47 -19.00 -12.32
C GLY A 126 19.32 -19.30 -13.81
N ARG A 127 18.23 -18.83 -14.46
CA ARG A 127 17.89 -19.11 -15.86
C ARG A 127 17.65 -17.81 -16.61
N LYS A 128 18.52 -17.52 -17.59
CA LYS A 128 18.56 -16.21 -18.28
C LYS A 128 17.18 -15.80 -18.88
N ASP A 129 16.50 -16.71 -19.57
CA ASP A 129 15.25 -16.40 -20.24
C ASP A 129 14.09 -16.23 -19.25
N GLU A 130 14.04 -17.06 -18.21
CA GLU A 130 13.05 -16.90 -17.12
C GLU A 130 13.28 -15.59 -16.39
N PHE A 131 14.53 -15.28 -16.05
CA PHE A 131 14.90 -14.04 -15.37
C PHE A 131 14.56 -12.82 -16.22
N TYR A 132 14.87 -12.83 -17.53
CA TYR A 132 14.50 -11.74 -18.42
C TYR A 132 13.00 -11.44 -18.37
N ARG A 133 12.16 -12.46 -18.50
CA ARG A 133 10.69 -12.31 -18.49
C ARG A 133 10.20 -11.85 -17.10
N ALA A 134 10.62 -12.52 -16.05
CA ALA A 134 10.24 -12.21 -14.67
C ALA A 134 10.64 -10.79 -14.27
N PHE A 135 11.90 -10.40 -14.55
CA PHE A 135 12.43 -9.08 -14.21
C PHE A 135 11.79 -7.97 -15.05
N SER A 136 11.49 -8.21 -16.32
CA SER A 136 10.73 -7.25 -17.16
C SER A 136 9.34 -6.98 -16.57
N VAL A 137 8.61 -8.02 -16.15
CA VAL A 137 7.27 -7.86 -15.57
C VAL A 137 7.35 -7.17 -14.19
N ALA A 138 8.34 -7.50 -13.37
CA ALA A 138 8.53 -6.83 -12.09
C ALA A 138 8.80 -5.32 -12.29
N THR A 139 9.79 -4.99 -13.12
CA THR A 139 10.26 -3.60 -13.27
C THR A 139 9.36 -2.71 -14.14
N CYS A 140 8.44 -3.25 -14.94
CA CYS A 140 7.46 -2.40 -15.63
C CYS A 140 6.54 -1.66 -14.66
N HIS A 141 6.29 -2.23 -13.48
CA HIS A 141 5.58 -1.57 -12.39
C HIS A 141 6.37 -0.39 -11.84
N ASP A 142 7.69 -0.57 -11.64
CA ASP A 142 8.59 0.49 -11.20
C ASP A 142 8.52 1.67 -12.16
N PHE A 143 8.76 1.41 -13.46
CA PHE A 143 8.77 2.45 -14.48
C PHE A 143 7.43 3.14 -14.67
N PHE A 144 6.31 2.44 -14.49
CA PHE A 144 4.99 3.07 -14.48
C PHE A 144 4.87 4.08 -13.32
N ASN A 145 5.22 3.69 -12.11
CA ASN A 145 5.12 4.55 -10.93
C ASN A 145 6.11 5.72 -11.01
N TYR A 146 7.36 5.49 -11.42
CA TYR A 146 8.32 6.59 -11.67
C TYR A 146 7.80 7.58 -12.72
N MET A 147 7.25 7.09 -13.83
CA MET A 147 6.70 7.92 -14.87
C MET A 147 5.49 8.73 -14.39
N ALA A 148 4.61 8.11 -13.61
CA ALA A 148 3.47 8.79 -12.99
C ALA A 148 3.95 9.91 -12.06
N VAL A 149 4.98 9.66 -11.22
CA VAL A 149 5.57 10.68 -10.33
C VAL A 149 6.24 11.80 -11.13
N VAL A 150 7.04 11.49 -12.15
CA VAL A 150 7.71 12.49 -13.00
C VAL A 150 6.70 13.42 -13.67
N ILE A 151 5.51 12.95 -14.00
CA ILE A 151 4.44 13.76 -14.60
C ILE A 151 3.64 14.51 -13.52
N LEU A 152 3.20 13.79 -12.49
CA LEU A 152 2.20 14.31 -11.55
C LEU A 152 2.81 15.11 -10.40
N LEU A 153 4.05 14.86 -9.98
CA LEU A 153 4.68 15.65 -8.92
C LEU A 153 4.93 17.09 -9.35
N PRO A 154 5.53 17.39 -10.53
CA PRO A 154 5.64 18.77 -11.02
C PRO A 154 4.28 19.43 -11.23
N LEU A 155 3.28 18.69 -11.74
CA LEU A 155 1.92 19.19 -11.89
C LEU A 155 1.31 19.57 -10.54
N GLU A 156 1.50 18.71 -9.53
CA GLU A 156 1.04 18.97 -8.16
C GLU A 156 1.72 20.20 -7.57
N MET A 157 3.05 20.31 -7.69
CA MET A 157 3.83 21.44 -7.18
C MET A 157 3.40 22.77 -7.83
N ALA A 158 3.08 22.75 -9.13
CA ALA A 158 2.68 23.96 -9.86
C ALA A 158 1.21 24.35 -9.63
N THR A 159 0.32 23.40 -9.45
CA THR A 159 -1.13 23.65 -9.50
C THR A 159 -1.89 23.21 -8.25
N GLY A 160 -1.34 22.29 -7.46
CA GLY A 160 -2.05 21.60 -6.38
C GLY A 160 -3.18 20.68 -6.90
N TYR A 161 -3.02 20.13 -8.11
CA TYR A 161 -4.06 19.39 -8.81
C TYR A 161 -4.67 18.27 -7.98
N LEU A 162 -3.84 17.36 -7.46
CA LEU A 162 -4.33 16.22 -6.68
C LEU A 162 -4.94 16.66 -5.36
N GLN A 163 -4.28 17.56 -4.64
CA GLN A 163 -4.75 18.08 -3.38
C GLN A 163 -6.10 18.81 -3.54
N LYS A 164 -6.20 19.76 -4.49
CA LYS A 164 -7.42 20.55 -4.71
C LYS A 164 -8.58 19.68 -5.16
N THR A 165 -8.33 18.77 -6.12
CA THR A 165 -9.36 17.85 -6.61
C THR A 165 -9.81 16.88 -5.52
N ALA A 166 -8.89 16.33 -4.73
CA ALA A 166 -9.22 15.46 -3.62
C ALA A 166 -10.02 16.20 -2.53
N THR A 167 -9.63 17.42 -2.18
CA THR A 167 -10.35 18.25 -1.19
C THR A 167 -11.76 18.57 -1.66
N TRP A 168 -11.91 18.92 -2.95
CA TRP A 168 -13.22 19.16 -3.54
C TRP A 168 -14.10 17.91 -3.51
N LEU A 169 -13.57 16.75 -3.88
CA LEU A 169 -14.32 15.48 -3.79
C LEU A 169 -14.65 15.11 -2.35
N ALA A 170 -13.73 15.33 -1.40
CA ALA A 170 -13.96 15.07 0.02
C ALA A 170 -15.11 15.95 0.58
N SER A 171 -15.21 17.21 0.13
CA SER A 171 -16.30 18.11 0.55
C SER A 171 -17.68 17.62 0.09
N PHE A 172 -17.78 16.99 -1.09
CA PHE A 172 -19.00 16.35 -1.56
C PHE A 172 -19.41 15.17 -0.68
N LEU A 173 -18.45 14.32 -0.32
CA LEU A 173 -18.73 13.15 0.52
C LEU A 173 -19.21 13.55 1.92
N THR A 174 -18.72 14.68 2.44
CA THR A 174 -19.14 15.22 3.75
C THR A 174 -20.45 16.00 3.68
N GLY A 175 -20.74 16.66 2.56
CA GLY A 175 -22.03 17.35 2.31
C GLY A 175 -23.23 16.40 2.19
N LEU A 176 -23.00 15.15 1.77
CA LEU A 176 -24.02 14.10 1.72
C LEU A 176 -24.28 13.46 3.10
N GLY A 177 -23.42 13.70 4.09
CA GLY A 177 -23.44 13.07 5.41
C GLY A 177 -23.53 14.08 6.56
N GLY A 178 -24.44 15.05 6.52
CA GLY A 178 -24.68 16.07 7.56
C GLY A 178 -25.15 15.54 8.92
N VAL A 179 -24.96 14.26 9.21
CA VAL A 179 -25.21 13.66 10.52
C VAL A 179 -23.85 13.38 11.15
N GLN A 180 -23.55 14.05 12.28
CA GLN A 180 -22.47 13.61 13.19
C GLN A 180 -22.87 12.25 13.74
N TYR A 181 -22.54 11.20 12.98
CA TYR A 181 -22.76 9.82 13.41
C TYR A 181 -21.66 9.44 14.39
N ASP A 182 -21.99 9.46 15.68
CA ASP A 182 -21.14 8.85 16.69
C ASP A 182 -21.20 7.33 16.53
N SER A 183 -20.28 6.81 15.71
CA SER A 183 -20.18 5.40 15.44
C SER A 183 -19.96 4.59 16.73
N PRO A 184 -20.74 3.53 17.00
CA PRO A 184 -20.51 2.62 18.14
C PRO A 184 -19.07 2.06 18.15
N ILE A 185 -18.45 1.92 16.99
CA ILE A 185 -17.07 1.48 16.81
C ILE A 185 -16.09 2.47 17.47
N LYS A 186 -16.38 3.78 17.42
CA LYS A 186 -15.55 4.83 18.05
C LYS A 186 -15.46 4.63 19.58
N GLY A 187 -16.59 4.35 20.22
CA GLY A 187 -16.64 4.05 21.65
C GLY A 187 -15.85 2.79 22.00
N ALA A 188 -16.00 1.72 21.21
CA ALA A 188 -15.28 0.48 21.39
C ALA A 188 -13.75 0.64 21.20
N LEU A 189 -13.31 1.39 20.18
CA LEU A 189 -11.90 1.68 19.93
C LEU A 189 -11.28 2.49 21.09
N LYS A 190 -11.99 3.52 21.56
CA LYS A 190 -11.54 4.34 22.71
C LYS A 190 -11.47 3.51 23.99
N ALA A 191 -12.43 2.63 24.22
CA ALA A 191 -12.43 1.72 25.36
C ALA A 191 -11.25 0.71 25.28
N ALA A 192 -10.95 0.16 24.10
CA ALA A 192 -9.85 -0.76 23.89
C ALA A 192 -8.46 -0.09 23.99
N LEU A 193 -8.34 1.20 23.64
CA LEU A 193 -7.09 1.94 23.76
C LEU A 193 -6.76 2.31 25.21
N ARG A 194 -7.75 2.49 26.09
CA ARG A 194 -7.52 2.88 27.49
C ARG A 194 -6.55 1.94 28.22
N PRO A 195 -6.75 0.61 28.28
CA PRO A 195 -5.84 -0.29 28.99
C PRO A 195 -4.44 -0.29 28.37
N ILE A 196 -4.33 -0.14 27.05
CA ILE A 196 -3.04 -0.05 26.35
C ILE A 196 -2.28 1.20 26.83
N LYS A 197 -2.92 2.36 26.82
CA LYS A 197 -2.32 3.62 27.29
C LYS A 197 -1.97 3.57 28.76
N SER A 198 -2.81 2.98 29.60
CA SER A 198 -2.53 2.78 31.02
C SER A 198 -1.32 1.88 31.25
N GLY A 199 -1.21 0.76 30.51
CA GLY A 199 -0.06 -0.14 30.58
C GLY A 199 1.23 0.52 30.12
N ILE A 200 1.20 1.30 29.05
CA ILE A 200 2.35 2.09 28.59
C ILE A 200 2.75 3.13 29.66
N GLY A 201 1.77 3.82 30.27
CA GLY A 201 2.01 4.79 31.34
C GLY A 201 2.66 4.19 32.59
N ALA A 202 2.38 2.92 32.89
CA ALA A 202 2.99 2.22 34.02
C ALA A 202 4.48 1.85 33.76
N VAL A 203 4.89 1.71 32.49
CA VAL A 203 6.26 1.29 32.12
C VAL A 203 7.13 2.47 31.71
N ALA A 204 6.56 3.50 31.09
CA ALA A 204 7.29 4.62 30.54
C ALA A 204 7.20 5.86 31.47
N GLY A 205 8.34 6.31 31.97
CA GLY A 205 8.43 7.41 32.94
C GLY A 205 8.24 8.83 32.37
N SER A 206 8.20 8.99 31.02
CA SER A 206 8.00 10.29 30.38
C SER A 206 6.95 10.27 29.29
N GLU A 207 6.23 11.39 29.10
CA GLU A 207 5.20 11.50 28.05
C GLU A 207 5.75 11.21 26.65
N LYS A 208 6.99 11.64 26.35
CA LYS A 208 7.65 11.34 25.07
C LYS A 208 7.89 9.85 24.89
N ALA A 209 8.36 9.15 25.94
CA ALA A 209 8.56 7.70 25.89
C ALA A 209 7.23 6.98 25.73
N GLN A 210 6.17 7.41 26.40
CA GLN A 210 4.82 6.86 26.24
C GLN A 210 4.31 7.05 24.80
N ALA A 211 4.48 8.23 24.22
CA ALA A 211 4.10 8.52 22.85
C ALA A 211 4.86 7.63 21.85
N ILE A 212 6.19 7.51 21.99
CA ILE A 212 7.03 6.67 21.13
C ILE A 212 6.59 5.19 21.22
N LEU A 213 6.39 4.67 22.43
CA LEU A 213 5.92 3.30 22.62
C LEU A 213 4.54 3.08 22.00
N LEU A 214 3.63 4.06 22.12
CA LEU A 214 2.31 3.96 21.51
C LEU A 214 2.38 4.03 19.98
N ILE A 215 3.30 4.84 19.39
CA ILE A 215 3.57 4.85 17.95
C ILE A 215 4.05 3.48 17.48
N LEU A 216 5.05 2.92 18.14
CA LEU A 216 5.60 1.62 17.79
C LEU A 216 4.54 0.52 17.89
N LEU A 217 3.79 0.48 18.99
CA LEU A 217 2.73 -0.51 19.18
C LEU A 217 1.61 -0.35 18.15
N SER A 218 1.19 0.88 17.89
CA SER A 218 0.16 1.18 16.86
C SER A 218 0.63 0.79 15.47
N GLY A 219 1.89 1.08 15.11
CA GLY A 219 2.49 0.64 13.85
C GLY A 219 2.54 -0.88 13.74
N LEU A 220 2.92 -1.59 14.81
CA LEU A 220 2.91 -3.04 14.87
C LEU A 220 1.49 -3.61 14.74
N LEU A 221 0.49 -3.01 15.40
CA LEU A 221 -0.91 -3.42 15.28
C LEU A 221 -1.40 -3.28 13.83
N ILE A 222 -1.13 -2.15 13.18
CA ILE A 222 -1.46 -1.93 11.76
C ILE A 222 -0.77 -2.99 10.90
N TYR A 223 0.54 -3.18 11.09
CA TYR A 223 1.34 -4.12 10.30
C TYR A 223 0.82 -5.55 10.44
N PHE A 224 0.70 -6.06 11.66
CA PHE A 224 0.25 -7.44 11.89
C PHE A 224 -1.22 -7.64 11.51
N ALA A 225 -2.10 -6.66 11.79
CA ALA A 225 -3.49 -6.75 11.38
C ALA A 225 -3.61 -6.91 9.87
N LEU A 226 -2.91 -6.08 9.08
CA LEU A 226 -2.91 -6.18 7.62
C LEU A 226 -2.24 -7.46 7.14
N LEU A 227 -1.10 -7.85 7.71
CA LEU A 227 -0.40 -9.09 7.35
C LEU A 227 -1.29 -10.32 7.56
N PHE A 228 -1.95 -10.45 8.71
CA PHE A 228 -2.84 -11.57 8.99
C PHE A 228 -4.14 -11.49 8.20
N LEU A 229 -4.69 -10.29 7.98
CA LEU A 229 -5.85 -10.07 7.11
C LEU A 229 -5.57 -10.61 5.71
N VAL A 230 -4.43 -10.23 5.13
CA VAL A 230 -3.96 -10.74 3.84
C VAL A 230 -3.80 -12.26 3.88
N LYS A 231 -3.18 -12.83 4.94
CA LYS A 231 -2.96 -14.28 5.09
C LYS A 231 -4.29 -15.06 5.14
N VAL A 232 -5.27 -14.56 5.89
CA VAL A 232 -6.61 -15.18 6.01
C VAL A 232 -7.34 -15.12 4.67
N MET A 233 -7.27 -13.98 3.96
CA MET A 233 -7.88 -13.83 2.65
C MET A 233 -7.19 -14.70 1.59
N ARG A 234 -5.85 -14.75 1.58
CA ARG A 234 -5.05 -15.57 0.66
C ARG A 234 -5.40 -17.06 0.77
N GLY A 235 -5.50 -17.60 1.97
CA GLY A 235 -5.85 -19.02 2.19
C GLY A 235 -7.21 -19.41 1.63
N ALA A 236 -8.12 -18.43 1.45
CA ALA A 236 -9.44 -18.64 0.89
C ALA A 236 -9.49 -18.55 -0.65
N MET A 237 -8.47 -17.95 -1.27
CA MET A 237 -8.60 -17.39 -2.61
C MET A 237 -7.54 -17.85 -3.60
N SER A 238 -6.42 -18.47 -3.17
CA SER A 238 -5.28 -18.77 -4.05
C SER A 238 -5.68 -19.45 -5.36
N ALA A 239 -6.42 -20.56 -5.30
CA ALA A 239 -6.86 -21.28 -6.51
C ALA A 239 -7.95 -20.54 -7.30
N ARG A 240 -8.70 -19.63 -6.68
CA ARG A 240 -9.74 -18.84 -7.34
C ARG A 240 -9.13 -17.64 -8.05
N VAL A 241 -8.19 -16.95 -7.38
CA VAL A 241 -7.42 -15.83 -7.93
C VAL A 241 -6.60 -16.29 -9.13
N GLU A 242 -5.88 -17.42 -9.03
CA GLU A 242 -5.10 -17.99 -10.13
C GLU A 242 -5.97 -18.30 -11.37
N ARG A 243 -7.16 -18.88 -11.15
CA ARG A 243 -8.13 -19.11 -12.23
C ARG A 243 -8.73 -17.82 -12.81
N MET A 244 -8.95 -16.78 -12.00
CA MET A 244 -9.43 -15.48 -12.47
C MET A 244 -8.36 -14.78 -13.31
N VAL A 245 -7.11 -14.77 -12.83
CA VAL A 245 -5.99 -14.20 -13.57
C VAL A 245 -5.79 -14.92 -14.90
N SER A 246 -5.72 -16.24 -14.89
CA SER A 246 -5.51 -17.02 -16.13
C SER A 246 -6.65 -16.86 -17.15
N ARG A 247 -7.91 -16.73 -16.71
CA ARG A 247 -9.06 -16.50 -17.61
C ARG A 247 -9.16 -15.05 -18.09
N GLY A 248 -8.75 -14.07 -17.28
CA GLY A 248 -8.80 -12.65 -17.62
C GLY A 248 -7.71 -12.20 -18.59
N LEU A 249 -6.61 -12.94 -18.65
CA LEU A 249 -5.41 -12.64 -19.45
C LEU A 249 -5.66 -12.52 -20.96
N TYR A 250 -6.65 -13.23 -21.48
CA TYR A 250 -6.97 -13.28 -22.93
C TYR A 250 -8.11 -12.34 -23.33
N ARG A 251 -8.61 -11.53 -22.39
CA ARG A 251 -9.69 -10.54 -22.63
C ARG A 251 -9.13 -9.15 -22.91
N SER A 252 -10.01 -8.17 -23.00
CA SER A 252 -9.59 -6.78 -23.26
C SER A 252 -8.71 -6.21 -22.15
N PRO A 253 -7.85 -5.23 -22.44
CA PRO A 253 -7.01 -4.56 -21.44
C PRO A 253 -7.81 -3.95 -20.27
N LEU A 254 -9.01 -3.44 -20.55
CA LEU A 254 -9.89 -2.90 -19.50
C LEU A 254 -10.32 -4.00 -18.51
N VAL A 255 -10.65 -5.19 -19.01
CA VAL A 255 -10.97 -6.34 -18.16
C VAL A 255 -9.76 -6.75 -17.31
N ALA A 256 -8.55 -6.67 -17.85
CA ALA A 256 -7.32 -6.95 -17.10
C ALA A 256 -7.07 -5.91 -15.97
N ILE A 257 -7.32 -4.61 -16.23
CA ILE A 257 -7.26 -3.57 -15.19
C ILE A 257 -8.31 -3.85 -14.10
N ILE A 258 -9.56 -4.09 -14.48
CA ILE A 258 -10.63 -4.41 -13.52
C ILE A 258 -10.28 -5.67 -12.71
N LEU A 259 -9.72 -6.68 -13.36
CA LEU A 259 -9.25 -7.89 -12.68
C LEU A 259 -8.18 -7.57 -11.64
N GLY A 260 -7.19 -6.74 -11.98
CA GLY A 260 -6.15 -6.28 -11.06
C GLY A 260 -6.75 -5.53 -9.85
N ILE A 261 -7.73 -4.64 -10.09
CA ILE A 261 -8.45 -3.94 -9.03
C ILE A 261 -9.16 -4.96 -8.12
N VAL A 262 -10.02 -5.81 -8.68
CA VAL A 262 -10.84 -6.75 -7.92
C VAL A 262 -9.97 -7.71 -7.10
N VAL A 263 -8.94 -8.29 -7.72
CA VAL A 263 -8.03 -9.21 -7.03
C VAL A 263 -7.33 -8.50 -5.87
N THR A 264 -6.82 -7.28 -6.09
CA THR A 264 -6.11 -6.53 -5.05
C THR A 264 -7.04 -6.10 -3.91
N VAL A 265 -8.25 -5.65 -4.21
CA VAL A 265 -9.28 -5.34 -3.19
C VAL A 265 -9.62 -6.59 -2.38
N MET A 266 -9.73 -7.74 -3.02
CA MET A 266 -10.04 -9.00 -2.35
C MET A 266 -8.88 -9.52 -1.49
N VAL A 267 -7.64 -9.34 -1.96
CA VAL A 267 -6.42 -9.79 -1.25
C VAL A 267 -5.90 -8.73 -0.27
N GLN A 268 -6.32 -7.48 -0.41
CA GLN A 268 -5.86 -6.30 0.35
C GLN A 268 -4.33 -6.08 0.24
N SER A 269 -3.74 -6.51 -0.88
CA SER A 269 -2.30 -6.37 -1.12
C SER A 269 -1.98 -6.39 -2.61
N SER A 270 -1.55 -5.26 -3.15
CA SER A 270 -1.05 -5.19 -4.54
C SER A 270 0.24 -5.97 -4.72
N SER A 271 1.13 -5.97 -3.71
CA SER A 271 2.38 -6.73 -3.78
C SER A 271 2.13 -8.23 -3.97
N ILE A 272 1.09 -8.80 -3.36
CA ILE A 272 0.72 -10.21 -3.58
C ILE A 272 0.17 -10.40 -4.98
N THR A 273 -0.75 -9.52 -5.42
CA THR A 273 -1.34 -9.59 -6.76
C THR A 273 -0.27 -9.54 -7.84
N THR A 274 0.64 -8.59 -7.75
CA THR A 274 1.67 -8.36 -8.77
C THR A 274 2.83 -9.36 -8.66
N SER A 275 3.22 -9.79 -7.47
CA SER A 275 4.22 -10.85 -7.28
C SER A 275 3.80 -12.20 -7.86
N LEU A 276 2.48 -12.46 -7.95
CA LEU A 276 1.97 -13.67 -8.62
C LEU A 276 2.21 -13.63 -10.14
N LEU A 277 2.24 -12.44 -10.75
CA LEU A 277 2.49 -12.28 -12.18
C LEU A 277 3.94 -12.60 -12.56
N VAL A 278 4.88 -12.38 -11.64
CA VAL A 278 6.32 -12.54 -11.89
C VAL A 278 6.71 -13.98 -12.23
N PRO A 279 6.39 -15.02 -11.42
CA PRO A 279 6.69 -16.41 -11.79
C PRO A 279 5.89 -16.90 -13.01
N LEU A 280 4.66 -16.42 -13.20
CA LEU A 280 3.88 -16.75 -14.40
C LEU A 280 4.57 -16.24 -15.67
N ALA A 281 5.11 -15.01 -15.62
CA ALA A 281 5.90 -14.46 -16.71
C ALA A 281 7.23 -15.21 -16.90
N GLY A 282 7.93 -15.52 -15.81
CA GLY A 282 9.14 -16.34 -15.83
C GLY A 282 8.92 -17.65 -16.57
N ALA A 283 7.86 -18.37 -16.24
CA ALA A 283 7.45 -19.61 -16.89
C ALA A 283 6.97 -19.44 -18.34
N GLY A 284 6.83 -18.22 -18.86
CA GLY A 284 6.33 -17.94 -20.20
C GLY A 284 4.81 -18.06 -20.37
N LEU A 285 4.08 -18.17 -19.26
CA LEU A 285 2.62 -18.27 -19.25
C LEU A 285 1.94 -16.91 -19.39
N LEU A 286 2.70 -15.83 -19.21
CA LEU A 286 2.22 -14.44 -19.20
C LEU A 286 3.22 -13.55 -19.91
N THR A 287 2.74 -12.72 -20.84
CA THR A 287 3.59 -11.71 -21.47
C THR A 287 3.63 -10.42 -20.66
N LEU A 288 4.62 -9.59 -20.90
CA LEU A 288 4.75 -8.27 -20.27
C LEU A 288 3.52 -7.38 -20.55
N GLU A 289 3.01 -7.41 -21.78
CA GLU A 289 1.84 -6.64 -22.20
C GLU A 289 0.55 -7.08 -21.52
N GLN A 290 0.43 -8.35 -21.19
CA GLN A 290 -0.71 -8.91 -20.46
C GLN A 290 -0.62 -8.61 -18.95
N ALA A 291 0.59 -8.65 -18.39
CA ALA A 291 0.83 -8.34 -16.97
C ALA A 291 0.58 -6.87 -16.65
N PHE A 292 0.98 -5.97 -17.55
CA PHE A 292 0.99 -4.53 -17.30
C PHE A 292 -0.37 -3.96 -16.91
N PRO A 293 -1.49 -4.20 -17.61
CA PRO A 293 -2.80 -3.68 -17.19
C PRO A 293 -3.28 -4.26 -15.86
N ILE A 294 -2.95 -5.53 -15.53
CA ILE A 294 -3.27 -6.11 -14.21
C ILE A 294 -2.49 -5.38 -13.11
N THR A 295 -1.23 -5.08 -13.35
CA THR A 295 -0.36 -4.33 -12.43
C THR A 295 -0.89 -2.92 -12.15
N ILE A 296 -1.33 -2.21 -13.19
CA ILE A 296 -1.98 -0.89 -13.05
C ILE A 296 -3.26 -1.01 -12.23
N GLY A 297 -4.09 -2.01 -12.52
CA GLY A 297 -5.29 -2.29 -11.74
C GLY A 297 -5.00 -2.59 -10.27
N ALA A 298 -3.91 -3.32 -9.99
CA ALA A 298 -3.48 -3.60 -8.63
C ALA A 298 -3.11 -2.32 -7.86
N ASN A 299 -2.46 -1.34 -8.49
CA ASN A 299 -2.20 -0.03 -7.90
C ASN A 299 -3.50 0.67 -7.48
N ILE A 300 -4.48 0.74 -8.38
CA ILE A 300 -5.78 1.34 -8.08
C ILE A 300 -6.46 0.59 -6.93
N GLY A 301 -6.44 -0.75 -6.95
CA GLY A 301 -7.05 -1.59 -5.91
C GLY A 301 -6.45 -1.36 -4.50
N THR A 302 -5.17 -0.99 -4.40
CA THR A 302 -4.51 -0.71 -3.12
C THR A 302 -5.10 0.50 -2.40
N THR A 303 -5.67 1.44 -3.13
CA THR A 303 -6.23 2.67 -2.55
C THR A 303 -7.40 2.42 -1.60
N VAL A 304 -8.09 1.28 -1.73
CA VAL A 304 -9.17 0.87 -0.83
C VAL A 304 -8.68 0.76 0.61
N THR A 305 -7.44 0.32 0.84
CA THR A 305 -6.89 0.24 2.20
C THR A 305 -6.72 1.64 2.82
N ALA A 306 -6.33 2.65 2.03
CA ALA A 306 -6.26 4.04 2.50
C ALA A 306 -7.65 4.58 2.87
N PHE A 307 -8.70 4.24 2.10
CA PHE A 307 -10.08 4.58 2.46
C PHE A 307 -10.54 3.88 3.75
N LEU A 308 -10.20 2.60 3.94
CA LEU A 308 -10.50 1.90 5.20
C LEU A 308 -9.82 2.58 6.39
N ALA A 309 -8.55 3.02 6.24
CA ALA A 309 -7.86 3.78 7.27
C ALA A 309 -8.54 5.14 7.52
N ALA A 310 -8.94 5.86 6.48
CA ALA A 310 -9.63 7.15 6.60
C ALA A 310 -10.99 7.02 7.31
N LEU A 311 -11.74 5.96 7.04
CA LEU A 311 -13.01 5.67 7.73
C LEU A 311 -12.83 5.31 9.21
N ALA A 312 -11.64 4.84 9.59
CA ALA A 312 -11.31 4.53 10.97
C ALA A 312 -11.04 5.79 11.79
N VAL A 313 -10.55 6.85 11.14
CA VAL A 313 -10.20 8.09 11.83
C VAL A 313 -11.46 8.88 12.13
N THR A 314 -11.50 9.39 13.35
CA THR A 314 -12.62 10.21 13.86
C THR A 314 -12.06 11.48 14.49
N GLY A 315 -12.76 12.59 14.35
CA GLY A 315 -12.35 13.87 14.94
C GLY A 315 -12.38 15.01 13.94
N PRO A 316 -11.87 16.19 14.33
CA PRO A 316 -11.98 17.40 13.51
C PRO A 316 -11.28 17.29 12.16
N ASN A 317 -10.19 16.50 12.09
CA ASN A 317 -9.38 16.33 10.88
C ASN A 317 -9.71 15.04 10.08
N ALA A 318 -10.80 14.34 10.38
CA ALA A 318 -11.17 13.11 9.68
C ALA A 318 -11.32 13.32 8.15
N ILE A 319 -11.81 14.50 7.74
CA ILE A 319 -11.92 14.90 6.33
C ILE A 319 -10.54 14.91 5.64
N ALA A 320 -9.50 15.35 6.33
CA ALA A 320 -8.15 15.37 5.78
C ALA A 320 -7.63 13.94 5.51
N GLY A 321 -7.99 12.97 6.35
CA GLY A 321 -7.72 11.55 6.09
C GLY A 321 -8.40 11.03 4.82
N VAL A 322 -9.68 11.39 4.62
CA VAL A 322 -10.41 11.06 3.38
C VAL A 322 -9.78 11.75 2.18
N THR A 323 -9.35 13.00 2.33
CA THR A 323 -8.66 13.75 1.26
C THR A 323 -7.39 13.02 0.82
N ILE A 324 -6.56 12.52 1.74
CA ILE A 324 -5.35 11.77 1.39
C ILE A 324 -5.67 10.40 0.76
N ALA A 325 -6.72 9.72 1.18
CA ALA A 325 -7.17 8.51 0.50
C ALA A 325 -7.62 8.80 -0.95
N LEU A 326 -8.30 9.93 -1.17
CA LEU A 326 -8.66 10.41 -2.51
C LEU A 326 -7.45 10.84 -3.33
N VAL A 327 -6.45 11.50 -2.73
CA VAL A 327 -5.16 11.79 -3.40
C VAL A 327 -4.52 10.51 -3.92
N HIS A 328 -4.48 9.46 -3.09
CA HIS A 328 -3.93 8.16 -3.49
C HIS A 328 -4.69 7.55 -4.68
N LEU A 329 -6.01 7.60 -4.65
CA LEU A 329 -6.86 7.14 -5.76
C LEU A 329 -6.64 7.97 -7.02
N LEU A 330 -6.69 9.30 -6.91
CA LEU A 330 -6.53 10.22 -8.04
C LEU A 330 -5.14 10.10 -8.68
N PHE A 331 -4.09 9.94 -7.89
CA PHE A 331 -2.74 9.69 -8.40
C PHE A 331 -2.71 8.46 -9.31
N ASN A 332 -3.24 7.33 -8.84
CA ASN A 332 -3.25 6.09 -9.62
C ASN A 332 -4.19 6.16 -10.84
N LEU A 333 -5.37 6.77 -10.70
CA LEU A 333 -6.32 6.94 -11.82
C LEU A 333 -5.76 7.88 -12.88
N THR A 334 -5.24 9.05 -12.48
CA THR A 334 -4.69 10.04 -13.41
C THR A 334 -3.43 9.49 -14.12
N GLY A 335 -2.53 8.84 -13.37
CA GLY A 335 -1.38 8.15 -13.96
C GLY A 335 -1.80 7.09 -14.98
N THR A 336 -2.84 6.32 -14.66
CA THR A 336 -3.40 5.32 -15.59
C THR A 336 -3.97 5.98 -16.83
N LEU A 337 -4.77 7.04 -16.68
CA LEU A 337 -5.43 7.75 -17.79
C LEU A 337 -4.43 8.46 -18.71
N ILE A 338 -3.33 8.96 -18.18
CA ILE A 338 -2.28 9.61 -18.97
C ILE A 338 -1.41 8.58 -19.69
N ILE A 339 -1.04 7.50 -19.02
CA ILE A 339 -0.01 6.56 -19.52
C ILE A 339 -0.62 5.46 -20.38
N TYR A 340 -1.72 4.85 -19.94
CA TYR A 340 -2.16 3.57 -20.51
C TYR A 340 -2.91 3.70 -21.85
N PRO A 341 -3.85 4.63 -22.08
CA PRO A 341 -4.65 4.69 -23.31
C PRO A 341 -3.79 4.96 -24.56
N PHE A 342 -2.75 5.76 -24.41
CA PHE A 342 -1.91 6.20 -25.53
C PHE A 342 -0.79 5.19 -25.79
N ARG A 343 -0.86 4.47 -26.92
CA ARG A 343 0.10 3.42 -27.27
C ARG A 343 1.56 3.87 -27.17
N ARG A 344 1.88 5.08 -27.68
CA ARG A 344 3.26 5.62 -27.64
C ARG A 344 3.75 5.85 -26.20
N VAL A 345 2.84 6.28 -25.32
CA VAL A 345 3.15 6.60 -23.92
C VAL A 345 3.30 5.32 -23.09
N ARG A 346 2.37 4.37 -23.21
CA ARG A 346 2.43 3.11 -22.47
C ARG A 346 3.59 2.20 -22.90
N GLU A 347 4.13 2.39 -24.10
CA GLU A 347 5.32 1.66 -24.55
C GLU A 347 6.61 2.11 -23.82
N ILE A 348 6.62 3.31 -23.22
CA ILE A 348 7.79 3.83 -22.50
C ILE A 348 8.16 2.93 -21.30
N PRO A 349 7.29 2.69 -20.30
CA PRO A 349 7.61 1.81 -19.18
C PRO A 349 7.91 0.37 -19.63
N LEU A 350 7.22 -0.15 -20.66
CA LEU A 350 7.48 -1.49 -21.18
C LEU A 350 8.86 -1.62 -21.83
N LYS A 351 9.26 -0.62 -22.64
CA LYS A 351 10.59 -0.59 -23.28
C LYS A 351 11.71 -0.40 -22.25
N ALA A 352 11.49 0.47 -21.24
CA ALA A 352 12.42 0.67 -20.17
C ALA A 352 12.64 -0.61 -19.34
N ALA A 353 11.56 -1.32 -19.01
CA ALA A 353 11.62 -2.61 -18.32
C ALA A 353 12.40 -3.68 -19.12
N ARG A 354 12.13 -3.80 -20.43
CA ARG A 354 12.87 -4.71 -21.29
C ARG A 354 14.35 -4.33 -21.42
N TRP A 355 14.64 -3.05 -21.52
CA TRP A 355 16.01 -2.54 -21.57
C TRP A 355 16.77 -2.90 -20.30
N LEU A 356 16.19 -2.61 -19.14
CA LEU A 356 16.79 -2.91 -17.83
C LEU A 356 16.95 -4.43 -17.64
N ALA A 357 15.96 -5.23 -18.02
CA ALA A 357 16.03 -6.68 -17.94
C ALA A 357 17.17 -7.26 -18.81
N ARG A 358 17.42 -6.71 -20.02
CA ARG A 358 18.56 -7.10 -20.85
C ARG A 358 19.91 -6.80 -20.15
N LEU A 359 20.02 -5.67 -19.46
CA LEU A 359 21.21 -5.33 -18.68
C LEU A 359 21.38 -6.26 -17.46
N ALA A 360 20.29 -6.52 -16.74
CA ALA A 360 20.25 -7.39 -15.57
C ALA A 360 20.63 -8.86 -15.91
N VAL A 361 20.24 -9.36 -17.08
CA VAL A 361 20.63 -10.69 -17.56
C VAL A 361 22.14 -10.76 -17.87
N LYS A 362 22.73 -9.66 -18.36
CA LYS A 362 24.18 -9.57 -18.62
C LYS A 362 24.99 -9.50 -17.31
N SER A 363 24.46 -8.80 -16.30
CA SER A 363 25.12 -8.64 -15.02
C SER A 363 24.11 -8.65 -13.87
N LYS A 364 24.15 -9.72 -13.07
CA LYS A 364 23.31 -9.85 -11.85
C LYS A 364 23.58 -8.73 -10.84
N VAL A 365 24.81 -8.21 -10.82
CA VAL A 365 25.19 -7.07 -9.96
C VAL A 365 24.39 -5.84 -10.31
N LEU A 366 24.13 -5.58 -11.61
CA LEU A 366 23.28 -4.44 -12.02
C LEU A 366 21.84 -4.58 -11.54
N ALA A 367 21.28 -5.78 -11.50
CA ALA A 367 19.93 -6.00 -10.97
C ALA A 367 19.87 -5.68 -9.45
N ILE A 368 20.87 -6.12 -8.70
CA ILE A 368 20.96 -5.85 -7.26
C ILE A 368 21.24 -4.37 -7.01
N ALA A 369 22.18 -3.78 -7.76
CA ALA A 369 22.51 -2.36 -7.68
C ALA A 369 21.28 -1.47 -7.99
N TYR A 370 20.47 -1.83 -8.98
CA TYR A 370 19.21 -1.17 -9.28
C TYR A 370 18.31 -1.08 -8.05
N VAL A 371 18.08 -2.20 -7.37
CA VAL A 371 17.24 -2.25 -6.16
C VAL A 371 17.84 -1.38 -5.05
N ILE A 372 19.13 -1.58 -4.75
CA ILE A 372 19.79 -0.86 -3.64
C ILE A 372 19.79 0.65 -3.91
N VAL A 373 20.18 1.07 -5.10
CA VAL A 373 20.34 2.49 -5.42
C VAL A 373 18.99 3.20 -5.49
N LEU A 374 18.01 2.66 -6.22
CA LEU A 374 16.76 3.37 -6.46
C LEU A 374 15.77 3.33 -5.29
N PHE A 375 15.76 2.26 -4.51
CA PHE A 375 14.78 2.12 -3.45
C PHE A 375 15.31 2.47 -2.06
N TYR A 376 16.63 2.46 -1.87
CA TYR A 376 17.25 2.77 -0.58
C TYR A 376 18.25 3.93 -0.69
N GLY A 377 19.23 3.83 -1.62
CA GLY A 377 20.34 4.77 -1.69
C GLY A 377 19.94 6.19 -2.06
N LEU A 378 19.26 6.37 -3.19
CA LEU A 378 18.81 7.70 -3.62
C LEU A 378 17.82 8.33 -2.64
N PRO A 379 16.75 7.62 -2.17
CA PRO A 379 15.85 8.20 -1.19
C PRO A 379 16.55 8.56 0.13
N ALA A 380 17.47 7.71 0.61
CA ALA A 380 18.24 8.02 1.81
C ALA A 380 19.16 9.23 1.63
N LEU A 381 19.79 9.34 0.46
CA LEU A 381 20.64 10.48 0.12
C LEU A 381 19.83 11.79 0.09
N PHE A 382 18.66 11.81 -0.55
CA PHE A 382 17.79 12.99 -0.56
C PHE A 382 17.33 13.40 0.84
N ALA A 383 16.94 12.43 1.66
CA ALA A 383 16.55 12.69 3.05
C ALA A 383 17.72 13.22 3.89
N TRP A 384 18.95 12.77 3.63
CA TRP A 384 20.15 13.20 4.34
C TRP A 384 20.62 14.58 3.89
N MET A 385 20.67 14.85 2.57
CA MET A 385 21.11 16.15 2.03
C MET A 385 20.28 17.32 2.55
N HIS A 386 18.98 17.13 2.72
CA HIS A 386 18.10 18.17 3.26
C HIS A 386 18.37 18.50 4.74
N ARG A 387 19.00 17.59 5.50
CA ARG A 387 19.43 17.85 6.88
C ARG A 387 20.79 18.55 6.96
N ALA A 388 21.59 18.44 5.90
CA ALA A 388 22.94 18.98 5.86
C ALA A 388 23.02 20.40 5.27
N LEU A 389 21.95 20.87 4.62
CA LEU A 389 21.75 22.24 4.10
C LEU A 389 20.80 23.01 5.02
#